data_8ce0980821ad86e4761809db729c00c2
#
_entry.id   8ce0980821ad86e4761809db729c00c2
#
_cell.length_a   1.000
_cell.length_b   1.000
_cell.length_c   1.000
_cell.angle_alpha   90.00
_cell.angle_beta   90.00
_cell.angle_gamma   90.00
#
_symmetry.space_group_name_H-M   'P 1'
#
loop_
_entity.id
_entity.type
_entity.pdbx_description
1 polymer ?
#
loop_
_entity_poly.entity_id
_entity_poly.type
_entity_poly.pdbx_seq_one_letter_code
_entity_poly.pdbx_strand_id
1 'polypeptide(L)'
;MHAVADQCGLCTAKDPTFAGVFQRLFMKGALTILLLLVSNVFMTFAWYGHLKFQQLAFFKKTGVLGMVIASWLIAFLEYCFMVPANRIGYVGNGGPFSLLHLKVIQEIVTLVVFVGFSLFFFKNETLKWNHYVGFLLLVLAVYFIRK
;
A
#
# COMPACT_ATOMS: atom_id res chain seq x y z
N MET A 1 10.71 -45.43 30.30
CA MET A 1 9.48 -44.92 29.66
C MET A 1 8.90 -43.81 30.52
N HIS A 2 9.54 -42.71 30.67
CA HIS A 2 9.03 -41.47 31.32
C HIS A 2 10.03 -40.39 30.95
N ALA A 3 9.78 -39.54 29.98
CA ALA A 3 10.36 -38.21 29.79
C ALA A 3 10.09 -37.67 28.35
N VAL A 4 8.82 -37.48 27.95
CA VAL A 4 8.47 -36.73 26.72
C VAL A 4 7.21 -35.87 26.90
N ALA A 5 6.88 -35.51 28.14
CA ALA A 5 5.61 -34.83 28.41
C ALA A 5 5.73 -33.36 28.90
N ASP A 6 6.91 -32.78 28.96
CA ASP A 6 7.08 -31.47 29.62
C ASP A 6 7.70 -30.38 28.72
N GLN A 7 7.36 -30.29 27.44
CA GLN A 7 7.77 -29.13 26.62
C GLN A 7 6.59 -28.49 25.85
N CYS A 8 5.41 -28.52 26.43
CA CYS A 8 4.34 -27.64 25.98
C CYS A 8 4.17 -26.49 26.99
N GLY A 9 5.26 -25.79 27.28
CA GLY A 9 5.22 -24.56 28.07
C GLY A 9 4.44 -23.50 27.29
N LEU A 10 3.24 -23.18 27.76
CA LEU A 10 2.46 -22.01 27.36
C LEU A 10 3.40 -20.80 27.29
N CYS A 11 3.70 -20.32 26.09
CA CYS A 11 4.27 -18.99 25.91
C CYS A 11 3.22 -17.98 26.40
N THR A 12 3.31 -17.61 27.67
CA THR A 12 2.49 -16.52 28.19
C THR A 12 2.98 -15.22 27.58
N ALA A 13 2.06 -14.33 27.22
CA ALA A 13 2.31 -13.02 26.61
C ALA A 13 3.23 -12.08 27.41
N LYS A 14 3.82 -12.58 28.48
CA LYS A 14 4.66 -11.87 29.46
C LYS A 14 6.16 -12.12 29.29
N ASP A 15 6.56 -13.02 28.37
CA ASP A 15 7.98 -13.28 28.14
C ASP A 15 8.63 -12.14 27.35
N PRO A 16 9.77 -11.60 27.80
CA PRO A 16 10.48 -10.50 27.14
C PRO A 16 10.85 -10.83 25.68
N THR A 17 10.99 -12.10 25.34
CA THR A 17 11.23 -12.61 24.00
C THR A 17 9.99 -12.47 23.11
N PHE A 18 8.80 -12.72 23.65
CA PHE A 18 7.53 -12.58 22.93
C PHE A 18 7.22 -11.11 22.63
N ALA A 19 7.42 -10.22 23.61
CA ALA A 19 7.26 -8.78 23.43
C ALA A 19 8.21 -8.23 22.34
N GLY A 20 9.45 -8.69 22.30
CA GLY A 20 10.43 -8.29 21.30
C GLY A 20 10.08 -8.76 19.88
N VAL A 21 9.58 -9.98 19.72
CA VAL A 21 9.10 -10.51 18.43
C VAL A 21 7.87 -9.74 17.94
N PHE A 22 6.90 -9.53 18.84
CA PHE A 22 5.68 -8.76 18.52
C PHE A 22 6.02 -7.33 18.10
N GLN A 23 6.90 -6.65 18.80
CA GLN A 23 7.33 -5.30 18.45
C GLN A 23 8.02 -5.23 17.10
N ARG A 24 8.88 -6.20 16.77
CA ARG A 24 9.54 -6.28 15.45
C ARG A 24 8.54 -6.50 14.31
N LEU A 25 7.56 -7.38 14.51
CA LEU A 25 6.50 -7.63 13.51
C LEU A 25 5.63 -6.40 13.31
N PHE A 26 5.27 -5.71 14.40
CA PHE A 26 4.50 -4.47 14.34
C PHE A 26 5.26 -3.37 13.58
N MET A 27 6.54 -3.18 13.87
CA MET A 27 7.38 -2.20 13.17
C MET A 27 7.54 -2.54 11.69
N LYS A 28 7.75 -3.80 11.33
CA LYS A 28 7.78 -4.24 9.93
C LYS A 28 6.45 -3.97 9.23
N GLY A 29 5.33 -4.25 9.88
CA GLY A 29 3.99 -3.97 9.34
C GLY A 29 3.75 -2.48 9.10
N ALA A 30 4.07 -1.64 10.07
CA ALA A 30 3.94 -0.19 9.95
C ALA A 30 4.84 0.37 8.84
N LEU A 31 6.10 -0.08 8.75
CA LEU A 31 7.02 0.33 7.71
C LEU A 31 6.52 -0.10 6.32
N THR A 32 5.98 -1.32 6.19
CA THR A 32 5.39 -1.81 4.94
C THR A 32 4.24 -0.90 4.48
N ILE A 33 3.32 -0.57 5.38
CA ILE A 33 2.17 0.30 5.06
C ILE A 33 2.65 1.70 4.66
N LEU A 34 3.63 2.26 5.37
CA LEU A 34 4.20 3.57 5.05
C LEU A 34 4.86 3.59 3.66
N LEU A 35 5.67 2.58 3.35
CA LEU A 35 6.32 2.46 2.04
C LEU A 35 5.30 2.27 0.91
N LEU A 36 4.23 1.48 1.14
CA LEU A 36 3.14 1.32 0.18
C LEU A 36 2.38 2.63 -0.03
N LEU A 37 2.18 3.42 1.02
CA LEU A 37 1.53 4.73 0.91
C LEU A 37 2.37 5.68 0.02
N VAL A 38 3.67 5.78 0.28
CA VAL A 38 4.59 6.60 -0.53
C VAL A 38 4.63 6.11 -1.98
N SER A 39 4.75 4.80 -2.19
CA SER A 39 4.71 4.16 -3.51
C SER A 39 3.45 4.54 -4.28
N ASN A 40 2.27 4.44 -3.66
CA ASN A 40 1.00 4.74 -4.30
C ASN A 40 0.81 6.24 -4.62
N VAL A 41 1.46 7.13 -3.88
CA VAL A 41 1.52 8.55 -4.27
C VAL A 41 2.24 8.70 -5.61
N PHE A 42 3.42 8.09 -5.77
CA PHE A 42 4.15 8.12 -7.05
C PHE A 42 3.35 7.45 -8.17
N MET A 43 2.72 6.30 -7.90
CA MET A 43 1.85 5.60 -8.86
C MET A 43 0.73 6.51 -9.36
N THR A 44 0.04 7.19 -8.46
CA THR A 44 -1.06 8.10 -8.79
C THR A 44 -0.57 9.29 -9.64
N PHE A 45 0.60 9.83 -9.32
CA PHE A 45 1.23 10.86 -10.16
C PHE A 45 1.65 10.33 -11.54
N ALA A 46 2.18 9.12 -11.65
CA ALA A 46 2.55 8.51 -12.91
C ALA A 46 1.33 8.34 -13.83
N TRP A 47 0.18 7.94 -13.27
CA TRP A 47 -1.01 7.65 -14.06
C TRP A 47 -1.85 8.87 -14.37
N TYR A 48 -1.97 9.82 -13.45
CA TYR A 48 -2.91 10.94 -13.57
C TYR A 48 -2.24 12.31 -13.58
N GLY A 49 -0.96 12.40 -13.18
CA GLY A 49 -0.25 13.68 -13.13
C GLY A 49 -0.20 14.37 -14.48
N HIS A 50 -0.02 13.60 -15.58
CA HIS A 50 0.02 14.16 -16.92
C HIS A 50 -1.28 14.88 -17.32
N LEU A 51 -2.44 14.44 -16.82
CA LEU A 51 -3.75 15.10 -17.10
C LEU A 51 -3.79 16.52 -16.53
N LYS A 52 -3.18 16.73 -15.36
CA LYS A 52 -3.10 18.05 -14.74
C LYS A 52 -2.02 18.92 -15.37
N PHE A 53 -0.89 18.33 -15.72
CA PHE A 53 0.29 19.06 -16.18
C PHE A 53 0.39 19.22 -17.69
N GLN A 54 -0.59 18.75 -18.47
CA GLN A 54 -0.64 18.93 -19.93
C GLN A 54 -0.48 20.39 -20.39
N GLN A 55 -0.89 21.35 -19.56
CA GLN A 55 -0.81 22.78 -19.87
C GLN A 55 0.58 23.36 -19.68
N LEU A 56 1.49 22.67 -19.00
CA LEU A 56 2.87 23.13 -18.83
C LEU A 56 3.59 23.17 -20.18
N ALA A 57 4.34 24.23 -20.40
CA ALA A 57 5.05 24.49 -21.67
C ALA A 57 5.97 23.33 -22.08
N PHE A 58 6.58 22.65 -21.13
CA PHE A 58 7.41 21.48 -21.35
C PHE A 58 6.65 20.33 -22.03
N PHE A 59 5.48 19.97 -21.51
CA PHE A 59 4.67 18.87 -22.05
C PHE A 59 4.01 19.22 -23.37
N LYS A 60 3.65 20.49 -23.59
CA LYS A 60 3.18 20.96 -24.89
C LYS A 60 4.21 20.78 -26.00
N LYS A 61 5.50 20.97 -25.68
CA LYS A 61 6.58 20.88 -26.65
C LYS A 61 7.03 19.44 -26.92
N THR A 62 7.02 18.56 -25.91
CA THR A 62 7.51 17.17 -26.02
C THR A 62 6.44 16.18 -26.50
N GLY A 63 5.17 16.58 -26.55
CA GLY A 63 4.06 15.73 -27.02
C GLY A 63 3.82 14.50 -26.14
N VAL A 64 3.10 13.52 -26.68
CA VAL A 64 2.68 12.30 -25.97
C VAL A 64 3.88 11.46 -25.51
N LEU A 65 4.92 11.36 -26.35
CA LEU A 65 6.12 10.58 -26.02
C LEU A 65 6.83 11.12 -24.77
N GLY A 66 6.94 12.44 -24.63
CA GLY A 66 7.52 13.07 -23.45
C GLY A 66 6.69 12.78 -22.18
N MET A 67 5.37 12.76 -22.30
CA MET A 67 4.49 12.38 -21.19
C MET A 67 4.68 10.92 -20.76
N VAL A 68 4.80 10.01 -21.73
CA VAL A 68 5.03 8.58 -21.45
C VAL A 68 6.36 8.38 -20.73
N ILE A 69 7.45 9.01 -21.21
CA ILE A 69 8.76 8.92 -20.57
C ILE A 69 8.73 9.48 -19.15
N ALA A 70 8.12 10.65 -18.96
CA ALA A 70 8.00 11.25 -17.62
C ALA A 70 7.19 10.35 -16.65
N SER A 71 6.07 9.81 -17.10
CA SER A 71 5.25 8.88 -16.31
C SER A 71 6.03 7.61 -15.97
N TRP A 72 6.79 7.07 -16.92
CA TRP A 72 7.64 5.89 -16.70
C TRP A 72 8.74 6.15 -15.65
N LEU A 73 9.39 7.31 -15.68
CA LEU A 73 10.39 7.69 -14.68
C LEU A 73 9.78 7.81 -13.28
N ILE A 74 8.56 8.35 -13.16
CA ILE A 74 7.84 8.42 -11.89
C ILE A 74 7.46 7.02 -11.42
N ALA A 75 6.98 6.14 -12.32
CA ALA A 75 6.68 4.75 -12.00
C ALA A 75 7.93 3.97 -11.55
N PHE A 76 9.11 4.29 -12.08
CA PHE A 76 10.35 3.70 -11.58
C PHE A 76 10.60 4.03 -10.10
N LEU A 77 10.37 5.29 -9.69
CA LEU A 77 10.45 5.68 -8.27
C LEU A 77 9.43 4.92 -7.42
N GLU A 78 8.21 4.74 -7.92
CA GLU A 78 7.19 3.92 -7.26
C GLU A 78 7.71 2.52 -6.95
N TYR A 79 8.32 1.82 -7.93
CA TYR A 79 8.90 0.49 -7.73
C TYR A 79 10.01 0.47 -6.67
N CYS A 80 10.81 1.53 -6.56
CA CYS A 80 11.84 1.64 -5.54
C CYS A 80 11.27 1.58 -4.10
N PHE A 81 10.02 1.96 -3.90
CA PHE A 81 9.32 1.88 -2.61
C PHE A 81 8.45 0.62 -2.49
N MET A 82 7.73 0.23 -3.56
CA MET A 82 6.82 -0.90 -3.57
C MET A 82 7.55 -2.24 -3.36
N VAL A 83 8.65 -2.46 -4.06
CA VAL A 83 9.38 -3.74 -3.98
C VAL A 83 9.94 -3.99 -2.57
N PRO A 84 10.63 -3.03 -1.91
CA PRO A 84 11.04 -3.20 -0.53
C PRO A 84 9.86 -3.37 0.44
N ALA A 85 8.76 -2.63 0.25
CA ALA A 85 7.56 -2.76 1.06
C ALA A 85 7.03 -4.19 1.06
N ASN A 86 6.81 -4.74 -0.13
CA ASN A 86 6.33 -6.11 -0.29
C ASN A 86 7.31 -7.14 0.27
N ARG A 87 8.61 -6.92 0.10
CA ARG A 87 9.66 -7.82 0.61
C ARG A 87 9.73 -7.84 2.13
N ILE A 88 9.60 -6.68 2.79
CA ILE A 88 9.61 -6.55 4.25
C ILE A 88 8.31 -7.08 4.85
N GLY A 89 7.17 -6.83 4.20
CA GLY A 89 5.85 -7.20 4.67
C GLY A 89 5.50 -8.67 4.50
N TYR A 90 6.12 -9.37 3.55
CA TYR A 90 5.75 -10.74 3.20
C TYR A 90 6.16 -11.76 4.25
N VAL A 91 5.24 -12.66 4.62
CA VAL A 91 5.45 -13.69 5.64
C VAL A 91 6.61 -14.64 5.30
N GLY A 92 6.83 -14.97 4.03
CA GLY A 92 7.95 -15.80 3.59
C GLY A 92 9.33 -15.17 3.86
N ASN A 93 9.41 -13.86 4.10
CA ASN A 93 10.61 -13.12 4.48
C ASN A 93 10.60 -12.71 5.97
N GLY A 94 9.74 -13.34 6.78
CA GLY A 94 9.58 -13.00 8.19
C GLY A 94 8.84 -11.68 8.43
N GLY A 95 7.97 -11.29 7.51
CA GLY A 95 7.03 -10.18 7.67
C GLY A 95 5.68 -10.63 8.24
N PRO A 96 4.79 -9.68 8.60
CA PRO A 96 3.50 -10.00 9.22
C PRO A 96 2.37 -10.35 8.24
N PHE A 97 2.55 -10.16 6.92
CA PHE A 97 1.46 -10.24 5.95
C PHE A 97 1.60 -11.42 4.98
N SER A 98 0.50 -12.10 4.69
CA SER A 98 0.43 -13.01 3.55
C SER A 98 0.37 -12.23 2.23
N LEU A 99 0.55 -12.92 1.10
CA LEU A 99 0.46 -12.30 -0.23
C LEU A 99 -0.91 -11.63 -0.47
N LEU A 100 -2.00 -12.31 -0.06
CA LEU A 100 -3.35 -11.75 -0.17
C LEU A 100 -3.53 -10.51 0.71
N HIS A 101 -3.01 -10.54 1.94
CA HIS A 101 -3.08 -9.37 2.83
C HIS A 101 -2.32 -8.17 2.24
N LEU A 102 -1.13 -8.38 1.67
CA LEU A 102 -0.38 -7.31 0.99
C LEU A 102 -1.16 -6.71 -0.17
N LYS A 103 -1.77 -7.56 -1.01
CA LYS A 103 -2.59 -7.08 -2.14
C LYS A 103 -3.78 -6.26 -1.67
N VAL A 104 -4.49 -6.74 -0.65
CA VAL A 104 -5.65 -6.05 -0.07
C VAL A 104 -5.27 -4.69 0.54
N ILE A 105 -4.16 -4.64 1.30
CA ILE A 105 -3.64 -3.38 1.86
C ILE A 105 -3.30 -2.41 0.73
N GLN A 106 -2.65 -2.88 -0.32
CA GLN A 106 -2.31 -2.05 -1.48
C GLN A 106 -3.54 -1.46 -2.15
N GLU A 107 -4.63 -2.23 -2.36
CA GLU A 107 -5.87 -1.72 -2.95
C GLU A 107 -6.50 -0.61 -2.09
N ILE A 108 -6.56 -0.80 -0.77
CA ILE A 108 -7.08 0.21 0.15
C ILE A 108 -6.24 1.48 0.09
N VAL A 109 -4.90 1.34 0.15
CA VAL A 109 -3.98 2.48 0.09
C VAL A 109 -4.11 3.20 -1.24
N THR A 110 -4.16 2.48 -2.37
CA THR A 110 -4.35 3.05 -3.71
C THR A 110 -5.62 3.88 -3.77
N LEU A 111 -6.73 3.35 -3.25
CA LEU A 111 -8.02 4.05 -3.25
C LEU A 111 -7.97 5.33 -2.41
N VAL A 112 -7.43 5.27 -1.20
CA VAL A 112 -7.30 6.43 -0.30
C VAL A 112 -6.43 7.52 -0.94
N VAL A 113 -5.28 7.16 -1.48
CA VAL A 113 -4.37 8.08 -2.15
C VAL A 113 -5.02 8.70 -3.40
N PHE A 114 -5.70 7.89 -4.21
CA PHE A 114 -6.38 8.35 -5.42
C PHE A 114 -7.50 9.35 -5.08
N VAL A 115 -8.33 9.06 -4.08
CA VAL A 115 -9.39 9.98 -3.64
C VAL A 115 -8.78 11.28 -3.13
N GLY A 116 -7.75 11.21 -2.28
CA GLY A 116 -7.05 12.40 -1.79
C GLY A 116 -6.46 13.23 -2.93
N PHE A 117 -5.80 12.57 -3.88
CA PHE A 117 -5.24 13.21 -5.07
C PHE A 117 -6.32 13.88 -5.93
N SER A 118 -7.44 13.18 -6.19
CA SER A 118 -8.55 13.71 -6.98
C SER A 118 -9.15 14.96 -6.36
N LEU A 119 -9.38 14.95 -5.05
CA LEU A 119 -9.93 16.10 -4.33
C LEU A 119 -8.97 17.31 -4.31
N PHE A 120 -7.66 17.04 -4.24
CA PHE A 120 -6.66 18.10 -4.19
C PHE A 120 -6.39 18.74 -5.56
N PHE A 121 -6.23 17.90 -6.60
CA PHE A 121 -5.82 18.34 -7.93
C PHE A 121 -6.99 18.65 -8.87
N PHE A 122 -8.12 17.96 -8.72
CA PHE A 122 -9.30 18.10 -9.58
C PHE A 122 -10.48 18.67 -8.78
N LYS A 123 -10.44 19.97 -8.49
CA LYS A 123 -11.46 20.67 -7.69
C LYS A 123 -12.89 20.59 -8.25
N ASN A 124 -13.03 20.23 -9.54
CA ASN A 124 -14.34 20.09 -10.18
C ASN A 124 -14.96 18.69 -9.97
N GLU A 125 -14.20 17.73 -9.44
CA GLU A 125 -14.69 16.41 -9.10
C GLU A 125 -15.38 16.47 -7.74
N THR A 126 -16.70 16.41 -7.73
CA THR A 126 -17.49 16.34 -6.50
C THR A 126 -17.79 14.90 -6.14
N LEU A 127 -17.42 14.50 -4.93
CA LEU A 127 -17.80 13.20 -4.39
C LEU A 127 -19.31 13.18 -4.17
N LYS A 128 -20.03 12.41 -5.00
CA LYS A 128 -21.46 12.16 -4.84
C LYS A 128 -21.67 11.03 -3.84
N TRP A 129 -22.87 10.94 -3.27
CA TRP A 129 -23.24 9.88 -2.32
C TRP A 129 -22.92 8.46 -2.82
N ASN A 130 -23.11 8.23 -4.12
CA ASN A 130 -22.81 6.95 -4.76
C ASN A 130 -21.35 6.51 -4.62
N HIS A 131 -20.39 7.46 -4.59
CA HIS A 131 -18.98 7.15 -4.40
C HIS A 131 -18.70 6.66 -2.99
N TYR A 132 -19.33 7.25 -1.96
CA TYR A 132 -19.20 6.78 -0.58
C TYR A 132 -19.76 5.37 -0.41
N VAL A 133 -20.91 5.07 -1.03
CA VAL A 133 -21.48 3.72 -1.03
C VAL A 133 -20.56 2.74 -1.75
N GLY A 134 -20.01 3.11 -2.91
CA GLY A 134 -19.04 2.30 -3.65
C GLY A 134 -17.79 1.98 -2.82
N PHE A 135 -17.23 2.96 -2.13
CA PHE A 135 -16.07 2.76 -1.24
C PHE A 135 -16.39 1.85 -0.06
N LEU A 136 -17.57 2.00 0.54
CA LEU A 136 -18.04 1.11 1.61
C LEU A 136 -18.15 -0.34 1.13
N LEU A 137 -18.75 -0.56 -0.04
CA LEU A 137 -18.86 -1.90 -0.64
C LEU A 137 -17.50 -2.51 -0.94
N LEU A 138 -16.53 -1.70 -1.39
CA LEU A 138 -15.18 -2.14 -1.67
C LEU A 138 -14.46 -2.57 -0.38
N VAL A 139 -14.59 -1.81 0.71
CA VAL A 139 -14.06 -2.18 2.03
C VAL A 139 -14.71 -3.45 2.56
N LEU A 140 -16.04 -3.62 2.36
CA LEU A 140 -16.74 -4.84 2.73
C LEU A 140 -16.25 -6.04 1.91
N ALA A 141 -16.08 -5.90 0.59
CA ALA A 141 -15.54 -6.96 -0.27
C ALA A 141 -14.15 -7.41 0.21
N VAL A 142 -13.27 -6.45 0.51
CA VAL A 142 -11.94 -6.70 1.08
C VAL A 142 -12.02 -7.46 2.41
N TYR A 143 -12.96 -7.09 3.28
CA TYR A 143 -13.18 -7.79 4.55
C TYR A 143 -13.57 -9.26 4.33
N PHE A 144 -14.48 -9.54 3.38
CA PHE A 144 -14.90 -10.91 3.05
C PHE A 144 -13.79 -11.74 2.43
N ILE A 145 -12.94 -11.17 1.61
CA ILE A 145 -11.77 -11.86 1.02
C ILE A 145 -10.78 -12.30 2.12
N ARG A 146 -10.71 -11.54 3.22
CA ARG A 146 -9.82 -11.84 4.34
C ARG A 146 -10.33 -12.96 5.26
N LYS A 147 -11.64 -13.21 5.28
CA LYS A 147 -12.27 -14.20 6.17
C LYS A 147 -12.18 -15.62 5.62
#